data_215676a0750127c7d7e81a577656c6dc
#
_entry.id   215676a0750127c7d7e81a577656c6dc
#
_cell.length_a   1.000
_cell.length_b   1.000
_cell.length_c   1.000
_cell.angle_alpha   90.00
_cell.angle_beta   90.00
_cell.angle_gamma   90.00
#
_symmetry.space_group_name_H-M   'P 1'
#
loop_
_entity.id
_entity.type
_entity.pdbx_description
1 polymer ?
#
loop_
_entity_poly.entity_id
_entity_poly.type
_entity_poly.pdbx_seq_one_letter_code
_entity_poly.pdbx_strand_id
1 'polypeptide(L)'
;MTPKYDWALDFFGGRNPEKDFAFASNLMFVNGDLDPWHAGGVTTNITENTITLFIKDSAHHLDLRLPNAEDPASVTSARSTIMAHVKRWIEDFQGMTIDTPLSTELMSGDTCLQQGDRKCSSETV
;
A
#
# COMPACT_ATOMS: atom_id res chain seq x y z
N MET A 1 26.25 -1.35 26.01
CA MET A 1 25.68 -1.00 24.72
C MET A 1 24.76 0.20 24.93
N THR A 2 24.97 1.30 24.23
CA THR A 2 24.06 2.45 24.29
C THR A 2 22.88 2.17 23.35
N PRO A 3 21.63 2.24 23.81
CA PRO A 3 20.47 2.04 22.95
C PRO A 3 20.47 3.08 21.82
N LYS A 4 20.24 2.61 20.59
CA LYS A 4 20.05 3.49 19.44
C LYS A 4 18.55 3.76 19.31
N TYR A 5 18.07 4.84 19.93
CA TYR A 5 16.65 5.17 20.02
C TYR A 5 15.98 5.42 18.65
N ASP A 6 16.76 5.84 17.66
CA ASP A 6 16.24 6.21 16.33
C ASP A 6 16.40 5.10 15.28
N TRP A 7 16.81 3.89 15.69
CA TRP A 7 17.07 2.82 14.72
C TRP A 7 15.84 2.47 13.86
N ALA A 8 14.64 2.56 14.43
CA ALA A 8 13.41 2.28 13.71
C ALA A 8 13.16 3.29 12.58
N LEU A 9 13.40 4.57 12.85
CA LEU A 9 13.30 5.63 11.85
C LEU A 9 14.35 5.49 10.74
N ASP A 10 15.55 5.00 11.08
CA ASP A 10 16.62 4.75 10.11
C ASP A 10 16.33 3.51 9.26
N PHE A 11 15.72 2.49 9.87
CA PHE A 11 15.52 1.19 9.22
C PHE A 11 14.22 1.11 8.42
N PHE A 12 13.11 1.64 8.96
CA PHE A 12 11.80 1.57 8.33
C PHE A 12 11.41 2.85 7.58
N GLY A 13 12.21 3.90 7.66
CA GLY A 13 11.85 5.24 7.20
C GLY A 13 11.11 6.05 8.26
N GLY A 14 10.94 7.34 7.99
CA GLY A 14 10.26 8.27 8.88
C GLY A 14 11.16 9.32 9.52
N ARG A 15 12.49 9.20 9.40
CA ARG A 15 13.42 10.26 9.82
C ARG A 15 13.29 11.49 8.93
N ASN A 16 13.08 11.26 7.65
CA ASN A 16 12.84 12.30 6.66
C ASN A 16 11.60 11.92 5.84
N PRO A 17 10.39 12.10 6.39
CA PRO A 17 9.17 11.55 5.82
C PRO A 17 8.94 11.94 4.35
N GLU A 18 9.25 13.17 3.97
CA GLU A 18 9.09 13.65 2.59
C GLU A 18 9.94 12.85 1.58
N LYS A 19 11.15 12.44 1.98
CA LYS A 19 12.02 11.60 1.14
C LYS A 19 11.65 10.14 1.23
N ASP A 20 11.41 9.67 2.45
CA ASP A 20 11.18 8.26 2.74
C ASP A 20 9.87 7.77 2.09
N PHE A 21 8.86 8.66 1.99
CA PHE A 21 7.58 8.38 1.35
C PHE A 21 7.39 9.06 -0.02
N ALA A 22 8.45 9.60 -0.63
CA ALA A 22 8.36 10.32 -1.90
C ALA A 22 7.73 9.52 -3.04
N PHE A 23 7.92 8.20 -3.04
CA PHE A 23 7.39 7.28 -4.05
C PHE A 23 6.22 6.43 -3.54
N ALA A 24 5.78 6.67 -2.31
CA ALA A 24 4.65 5.95 -1.75
C ALA A 24 3.33 6.52 -2.27
N SER A 25 2.39 5.63 -2.56
CA SER A 25 1.04 5.97 -2.95
C SER A 25 0.04 5.04 -2.28
N ASN A 26 -1.23 5.43 -2.29
CA ASN A 26 -2.32 4.63 -1.71
C ASN A 26 -2.09 4.30 -0.23
N LEU A 27 -1.49 5.24 0.50
CA LEU A 27 -1.27 5.16 1.93
C LEU A 27 -2.21 6.12 2.66
N MET A 28 -2.84 5.60 3.69
CA MET A 28 -3.62 6.40 4.64
C MET A 28 -3.16 6.12 6.06
N PHE A 29 -2.76 7.19 6.75
CA PHE A 29 -2.39 7.15 8.16
C PHE A 29 -3.60 7.60 8.98
N VAL A 30 -4.11 6.74 9.85
CA VAL A 30 -5.30 7.01 10.65
C VAL A 30 -4.93 6.99 12.12
N ASN A 31 -5.26 8.06 12.83
CA ASN A 31 -4.97 8.20 14.25
C ASN A 31 -6.19 8.78 14.97
N GLY A 32 -6.44 8.32 16.19
CA GLY A 32 -7.44 8.91 17.09
C GLY A 32 -6.82 9.92 18.06
N ASP A 33 -7.51 10.99 18.37
CA ASP A 33 -7.02 12.03 19.29
C ASP A 33 -6.94 11.56 20.75
N LEU A 34 -7.73 10.58 21.14
CA LEU A 34 -7.71 9.96 22.47
C LEU A 34 -6.75 8.76 22.55
N ASP A 35 -6.08 8.42 21.46
CA ASP A 35 -5.13 7.32 21.40
C ASP A 35 -3.73 7.82 21.81
N PRO A 36 -3.14 7.34 22.94
CA PRO A 36 -1.79 7.73 23.33
C PRO A 36 -0.73 7.39 22.27
N TRP A 37 -0.97 6.39 21.43
CA TRP A 37 -0.05 5.97 20.38
C TRP A 37 0.05 6.95 19.21
N HIS A 38 -0.92 7.87 19.06
CA HIS A 38 -0.88 8.87 17.99
C HIS A 38 0.39 9.74 18.02
N ALA A 39 1.01 9.90 19.20
CA ALA A 39 2.26 10.65 19.35
C ALA A 39 3.44 10.05 18.57
N GLY A 40 3.39 8.74 18.27
CA GLY A 40 4.37 8.06 17.43
C GLY A 40 3.89 7.85 16.00
N GLY A 41 2.70 8.30 15.65
CA GLY A 41 2.08 8.15 14.34
C GLY A 41 2.34 9.34 13.41
N VAL A 42 1.95 9.16 12.16
CA VAL A 42 1.90 10.24 11.17
C VAL A 42 0.59 10.99 11.32
N THR A 43 0.64 12.25 11.74
CA THR A 43 -0.54 13.07 12.06
C THR A 43 -0.77 14.22 11.06
N THR A 44 0.12 14.39 10.09
CA THR A 44 0.02 15.40 9.02
C THR A 44 0.32 14.77 7.68
N ASN A 45 -0.25 15.31 6.60
CA ASN A 45 0.07 14.83 5.26
C ASN A 45 1.57 15.04 4.97
N ILE A 46 2.21 13.98 4.46
CA ILE A 46 3.64 13.98 4.14
C ILE A 46 3.85 14.39 2.68
N THR A 47 3.07 13.79 1.77
CA THR A 47 3.12 14.05 0.33
C THR A 47 1.70 14.21 -0.21
N GLU A 48 1.58 14.62 -1.47
CA GLU A 48 0.26 14.70 -2.15
C GLU A 48 -0.40 13.31 -2.32
N ASN A 49 0.42 12.25 -2.30
CA ASN A 49 -0.03 10.87 -2.50
C ASN A 49 -0.31 10.11 -1.18
N THR A 50 -0.11 10.78 -0.05
CA THR A 50 -0.37 10.21 1.27
C THR A 50 -1.48 10.99 1.96
N ILE A 51 -2.38 10.28 2.62
CA ILE A 51 -3.53 10.86 3.30
C ILE A 51 -3.37 10.63 4.79
N THR A 52 -3.59 11.68 5.58
CA THR A 52 -3.63 11.56 7.04
C THR A 52 -5.01 11.93 7.54
N LEU A 53 -5.58 11.03 8.33
CA LEU A 53 -6.88 11.22 8.96
C LEU A 53 -6.71 11.19 10.48
N PHE A 54 -6.98 12.33 11.12
CA PHE A 54 -6.95 12.47 12.56
C PHE A 54 -8.37 12.54 13.08
N ILE A 55 -8.82 11.49 13.79
CA ILE A 55 -10.21 11.30 14.17
C ILE A 55 -10.44 11.84 15.58
N LYS A 56 -11.28 12.86 15.69
CA LYS A 56 -11.67 13.45 16.96
C LYS A 56 -12.53 12.47 17.77
N ASP A 57 -12.37 12.50 19.09
CA ASP A 57 -13.10 11.65 20.06
C ASP A 57 -12.93 10.15 19.77
N SER A 58 -11.81 9.75 19.15
CA SER A 58 -11.51 8.37 18.79
C SER A 58 -10.37 7.80 19.64
N ALA A 59 -10.64 6.66 20.25
CA ALA A 59 -9.63 5.84 20.92
C ALA A 59 -8.89 4.96 19.90
N HIS A 60 -7.95 4.15 20.40
CA HIS A 60 -7.14 3.23 19.60
C HIS A 60 -7.98 2.27 18.77
N HIS A 61 -7.79 2.29 17.44
CA HIS A 61 -8.47 1.43 16.46
C HIS A 61 -10.01 1.48 16.48
N LEU A 62 -10.61 2.56 16.94
CA LEU A 62 -12.06 2.66 17.02
C LEU A 62 -12.72 2.63 15.64
N ASP A 63 -12.04 3.17 14.64
CA ASP A 63 -12.46 3.15 13.23
C ASP A 63 -12.46 1.74 12.62
N LEU A 64 -11.57 0.84 13.10
CA LEU A 64 -11.43 -0.53 12.58
C LEU A 64 -12.37 -1.54 13.26
N ARG A 65 -13.01 -1.18 14.36
CA ARG A 65 -13.99 -2.06 15.01
C ARG A 65 -15.28 -2.13 14.22
N LEU A 66 -16.09 -3.16 14.51
CA LEU A 66 -17.45 -3.22 13.97
C LEU A 66 -18.25 -1.96 14.35
N PRO A 67 -19.04 -1.40 13.42
CA PRO A 67 -19.88 -0.25 13.70
C PRO A 67 -20.81 -0.48 14.89
N ASN A 68 -20.94 0.54 15.74
CA ASN A 68 -21.80 0.54 16.91
C ASN A 68 -22.64 1.83 16.88
N ALA A 69 -23.88 1.77 17.39
CA ALA A 69 -24.75 2.92 17.50
C ALA A 69 -24.19 4.02 18.44
N GLU A 70 -23.34 3.64 19.39
CA GLU A 70 -22.67 4.53 20.34
C GLU A 70 -21.37 5.15 19.80
N ASP A 71 -20.97 4.81 18.56
CA ASP A 71 -19.75 5.36 17.98
C ASP A 71 -19.91 6.88 17.74
N PRO A 72 -18.88 7.68 18.03
CA PRO A 72 -18.88 9.10 17.71
C PRO A 72 -19.14 9.34 16.22
N ALA A 73 -19.84 10.42 15.89
CA ALA A 73 -20.10 10.80 14.51
C ALA A 73 -18.82 11.00 13.68
N SER A 74 -17.75 11.47 14.32
CA SER A 74 -16.39 11.59 13.74
C SER A 74 -15.83 10.25 13.26
N VAL A 75 -16.05 9.18 14.04
CA VAL A 75 -15.62 7.82 13.70
C VAL A 75 -16.43 7.26 12.52
N THR A 76 -17.75 7.48 12.54
CA THR A 76 -18.63 7.08 11.44
C THR A 76 -18.26 7.79 10.13
N SER A 77 -18.01 9.10 10.20
CA SER A 77 -17.54 9.90 9.06
C SER A 77 -16.17 9.43 8.56
N ALA A 78 -15.24 9.14 9.48
CA ALA A 78 -13.92 8.64 9.14
C ALA A 78 -13.99 7.32 8.38
N ARG A 79 -14.80 6.34 8.83
CA ARG A 79 -15.01 5.08 8.11
C ARG A 79 -15.51 5.30 6.68
N SER A 80 -16.46 6.24 6.49
CA SER A 80 -16.96 6.58 5.16
C SER A 80 -15.87 7.16 4.27
N THR A 81 -15.02 8.04 4.82
CA THR A 81 -13.88 8.63 4.13
C THR A 81 -12.84 7.56 3.74
N ILE A 82 -12.48 6.69 4.68
CA ILE A 82 -11.54 5.58 4.44
C ILE A 82 -12.05 4.70 3.29
N MET A 83 -13.31 4.27 3.35
CA MET A 83 -13.90 3.42 2.33
C MET A 83 -13.97 4.08 0.96
N ALA A 84 -14.25 5.39 0.90
CA ALA A 84 -14.26 6.14 -0.35
C ALA A 84 -12.86 6.16 -1.02
N HIS A 85 -11.80 6.37 -0.24
CA HIS A 85 -10.43 6.34 -0.76
C HIS A 85 -10.02 4.94 -1.21
N VAL A 86 -10.28 3.91 -0.41
CA VAL A 86 -9.98 2.51 -0.77
C VAL A 86 -10.69 2.12 -2.07
N LYS A 87 -11.98 2.46 -2.19
CA LYS A 87 -12.75 2.20 -3.39
C LYS A 87 -12.13 2.89 -4.60
N ARG A 88 -11.79 4.17 -4.50
CA ARG A 88 -11.15 4.92 -5.58
C ARG A 88 -9.82 4.29 -6.00
N TRP A 89 -8.96 3.92 -5.05
CA TRP A 89 -7.68 3.27 -5.35
C TRP A 89 -7.85 1.94 -6.09
N ILE A 90 -8.88 1.16 -5.74
CA ILE A 90 -9.22 -0.08 -6.45
C ILE A 90 -9.71 0.21 -7.86
N GLU A 91 -10.58 1.20 -8.02
CA GLU A 91 -11.11 1.62 -9.33
C GLU A 91 -9.99 2.14 -10.24
N ASP A 92 -9.10 2.98 -9.70
CA ASP A 92 -7.94 3.51 -10.42
C ASP A 92 -7.01 2.37 -10.87
N PHE A 93 -6.75 1.38 -10.01
CA PHE A 93 -5.94 0.21 -10.35
C PHE A 93 -6.62 -0.67 -11.43
N GLN A 94 -7.91 -0.89 -11.34
CA GLN A 94 -8.68 -1.67 -12.33
C GLN A 94 -8.84 -0.94 -13.66
N GLY A 95 -8.89 0.39 -13.63
CA GLY A 95 -8.94 1.24 -14.83
C GLY A 95 -7.59 1.40 -15.52
N MET A 96 -6.48 1.09 -14.84
CA MET A 96 -5.17 0.94 -15.48
C MET A 96 -5.19 -0.39 -16.27
N THR A 97 -5.70 -0.33 -17.50
CA THR A 97 -5.45 -1.39 -18.48
C THR A 97 -3.95 -1.45 -18.68
N ILE A 98 -3.35 -2.54 -18.23
CA ILE A 98 -1.99 -2.86 -18.61
C ILE A 98 -2.08 -3.22 -20.11
N ASP A 99 -1.93 -2.22 -20.98
CA ASP A 99 -1.74 -2.39 -22.43
C ASP A 99 -0.34 -2.96 -22.74
N THR A 100 0.18 -3.75 -21.82
CA THR A 100 1.28 -4.65 -22.13
C THR A 100 0.62 -5.99 -22.41
N PRO A 101 0.55 -6.44 -23.69
CA PRO A 101 0.24 -7.83 -23.92
C PRO A 101 1.29 -8.60 -23.14
N LEU A 102 0.85 -9.34 -22.14
CA LEU A 102 1.67 -10.37 -21.52
C LEU A 102 2.07 -11.26 -22.71
N SER A 103 3.30 -11.06 -23.20
CA SER A 103 3.77 -11.77 -24.35
C SER A 103 3.62 -13.24 -24.02
N THR A 104 2.78 -13.91 -24.78
CA THR A 104 2.48 -15.34 -24.72
C THR A 104 3.74 -16.17 -25.01
N GLU A 105 4.88 -15.51 -25.22
CA GLU A 105 6.19 -16.12 -25.49
C GLU A 105 6.83 -16.81 -24.28
N LEU A 106 6.31 -16.60 -23.07
CA LEU A 106 6.86 -17.26 -21.85
C LEU A 106 6.20 -18.62 -21.54
N MET A 107 5.23 -19.07 -22.35
CA MET A 107 4.55 -20.34 -22.15
C MET A 107 4.78 -21.37 -23.28
N SER A 108 5.52 -21.07 -24.34
CA SER A 108 6.02 -22.08 -25.27
C SER A 108 7.40 -22.51 -24.80
N GLY A 109 7.40 -23.50 -23.92
CA GLY A 109 8.62 -24.15 -23.45
C GLY A 109 9.24 -25.02 -24.52
N ASP A 110 9.72 -24.44 -25.62
CA ASP A 110 10.65 -25.08 -26.53
C ASP A 110 12.06 -24.60 -26.24
N THR A 111 12.55 -25.03 -25.07
CA THR A 111 13.98 -24.96 -24.78
C THR A 111 14.63 -26.13 -25.49
N CYS A 112 14.93 -25.95 -26.76
CA CYS A 112 15.87 -26.82 -27.45
C CYS A 112 17.27 -26.48 -26.92
N LEU A 113 17.76 -27.24 -25.96
CA LEU A 113 19.17 -27.19 -25.53
C LEU A 113 20.04 -27.67 -26.69
N GLN A 114 20.69 -26.73 -27.34
CA GLN A 114 21.77 -27.05 -28.30
C GLN A 114 22.93 -27.72 -27.55
N GLN A 115 22.98 -29.02 -27.63
CA GLN A 115 24.17 -29.79 -27.36
C GLN A 115 24.45 -30.68 -28.58
N GLY A 116 25.44 -30.25 -29.37
CA GLY A 116 26.17 -31.08 -30.35
C GLY A 116 25.35 -31.75 -31.46
N ASP A 117 25.49 -31.20 -32.66
CA ASP A 117 25.31 -31.89 -33.96
C ASP A 117 24.14 -32.90 -34.11
N ARG A 118 22.89 -32.44 -34.18
CA ARG A 118 21.84 -33.13 -34.92
C ARG A 118 20.83 -32.11 -35.44
N LYS A 119 20.73 -32.03 -36.76
CA LYS A 119 19.69 -31.32 -37.53
C LYS A 119 18.29 -31.80 -37.13
N CYS A 120 17.43 -30.87 -36.67
CA CYS A 120 15.99 -31.11 -36.65
C CYS A 120 15.43 -30.92 -38.08
N SER A 121 15.02 -32.00 -38.70
CA SER A 121 14.25 -31.97 -39.94
C SER A 121 12.76 -31.90 -39.61
N SER A 122 12.11 -30.87 -40.17
CA SER A 122 10.66 -30.75 -40.21
C SER A 122 10.12 -31.74 -41.26
N GLU A 123 9.39 -32.74 -40.84
CA GLU A 123 8.53 -33.52 -41.75
C GLU A 123 7.10 -33.03 -41.55
N THR A 124 6.60 -32.50 -42.66
CA THR A 124 5.18 -32.21 -42.94
C THR A 124 4.49 -33.49 -43.40
N VAL A 125 3.40 -33.84 -42.76
CA VAL A 125 2.32 -34.62 -43.37
C VAL A 125 1.00 -34.01 -42.91
#